data_bfb78c0ac053da989af02dd336c3b829
#
_entry.id   bfb78c0ac053da989af02dd336c3b829
#
_cell.length_a   1.000
_cell.length_b   1.000
_cell.length_c   1.000
_cell.angle_alpha   90.00
_cell.angle_beta   90.00
_cell.angle_gamma   90.00
#
_symmetry.space_group_name_H-M   'P 1'
#
loop_
_entity.id
_entity.type
_entity.pdbx_description
1 polymer ?
#
loop_
_entity_poly.entity_id
_entity_poly.type
_entity_poly.pdbx_seq_one_letter_code
_entity_poly.pdbx_strand_id
1 'polypeptide(L)'
;FFPKLEIEKFSPFRWCEKYLNRIPSNYLTSEIYNKNNWILESDSFQWRLKRFGDISISIFIIIFSFPLLIVCSLLIWFEDGGPIFYSQIRTGINGKEFKLTKLRTMKHKAEKSGPVWASKYDKRITKIGAFLRRTRIDELPQLLSVFLGDMSLIGPRPERPEIEISLKENIPHYELRNL
;
A
#
# COMPACT_ATOMS: atom_id res chain seq x y z
N PHE A 1 -45.00 35.12 -6.82
CA PHE A 1 -43.96 34.86 -5.83
C PHE A 1 -43.34 33.49 -6.15
N PHE A 2 -42.26 33.47 -6.90
CA PHE A 2 -41.46 32.25 -7.08
C PHE A 2 -40.44 32.20 -5.94
N PRO A 3 -40.33 31.11 -5.21
CA PRO A 3 -39.27 30.97 -4.25
C PRO A 3 -37.91 31.08 -4.96
N LYS A 4 -37.00 31.93 -4.45
CA LYS A 4 -35.63 31.98 -4.92
C LYS A 4 -35.05 30.59 -4.72
N LEU A 5 -34.90 29.83 -5.80
CA LEU A 5 -34.10 28.62 -5.82
C LEU A 5 -32.64 29.03 -5.52
N GLU A 6 -32.19 28.84 -4.33
CA GLU A 6 -30.76 28.92 -4.01
C GLU A 6 -30.06 27.77 -4.76
N ILE A 7 -29.56 28.08 -5.94
CA ILE A 7 -28.71 27.17 -6.69
C ILE A 7 -27.39 27.12 -5.95
N GLU A 8 -27.18 26.05 -5.20
CA GLU A 8 -25.91 25.78 -4.54
C GLU A 8 -24.82 25.62 -5.62
N LYS A 9 -23.98 26.64 -5.78
CA LYS A 9 -22.89 26.63 -6.75
C LYS A 9 -21.78 25.72 -6.23
N PHE A 10 -21.74 24.51 -6.72
CA PHE A 10 -20.62 23.59 -6.48
C PHE A 10 -19.48 23.91 -7.45
N SER A 11 -18.26 23.97 -6.95
CA SER A 11 -17.09 23.81 -7.83
C SER A 11 -17.11 22.40 -8.42
N PRO A 12 -16.59 22.18 -9.64
CA PRO A 12 -16.52 20.84 -10.24
C PRO A 12 -15.88 19.81 -9.30
N PHE A 13 -14.89 20.24 -8.53
CA PHE A 13 -14.22 19.45 -7.50
C PHE A 13 -15.21 18.97 -6.42
N ARG A 14 -15.92 19.87 -5.74
CA ARG A 14 -16.90 19.52 -4.71
C ARG A 14 -18.05 18.67 -5.23
N TRP A 15 -18.44 18.89 -6.48
CA TRP A 15 -19.46 18.08 -7.13
C TRP A 15 -18.96 16.64 -7.31
N CYS A 16 -17.75 16.45 -7.83
CA CYS A 16 -17.15 15.13 -8.00
C CYS A 16 -16.98 14.40 -6.66
N GLU A 17 -16.52 15.09 -5.62
CA GLU A 17 -16.39 14.55 -4.27
C GLU A 17 -17.74 14.08 -3.72
N LYS A 18 -18.76 14.95 -3.78
CA LYS A 18 -20.08 14.70 -3.18
C LYS A 18 -20.88 13.61 -3.90
N TYR A 19 -20.85 13.57 -5.22
CA TYR A 19 -21.72 12.69 -6.01
C TYR A 19 -21.01 11.48 -6.62
N LEU A 20 -19.73 11.57 -6.91
CA LEU A 20 -18.99 10.47 -7.52
C LEU A 20 -18.11 9.72 -6.52
N ASN A 21 -17.89 10.23 -5.31
CA ASN A 21 -16.91 9.76 -4.34
C ASN A 21 -15.51 9.57 -4.98
N ARG A 22 -15.21 10.37 -6.00
CA ARG A 22 -13.96 10.34 -6.77
C ARG A 22 -13.60 11.76 -7.19
N ILE A 23 -12.32 12.04 -7.15
CA ILE A 23 -11.79 13.32 -7.62
C ILE A 23 -10.89 13.01 -8.81
N PRO A 24 -11.23 13.48 -10.02
CA PRO A 24 -10.36 13.36 -11.17
C PRO A 24 -9.05 14.08 -10.91
N SER A 25 -7.92 13.44 -11.22
CA SER A 25 -6.57 13.97 -10.97
C SER A 25 -6.33 15.35 -11.60
N ASN A 26 -7.00 15.65 -12.72
CA ASN A 26 -6.91 16.94 -13.40
C ASN A 26 -7.46 18.13 -12.60
N TYR A 27 -8.28 17.88 -11.58
CA TYR A 27 -8.82 18.91 -10.67
C TYR A 27 -8.02 19.01 -9.36
N LEU A 28 -7.05 18.12 -9.14
CA LEU A 28 -6.16 18.20 -7.99
C LEU A 28 -5.07 19.22 -8.30
N THR A 29 -5.25 20.44 -7.84
CA THR A 29 -4.20 21.46 -7.84
C THR A 29 -3.57 21.55 -6.47
N SER A 30 -2.32 21.96 -6.39
CA SER A 30 -1.61 22.18 -5.11
C SER A 30 -2.38 23.12 -4.18
N GLU A 31 -3.09 24.12 -4.72
CA GLU A 31 -3.93 25.04 -3.95
C GLU A 31 -5.14 24.35 -3.31
N ILE A 32 -5.84 23.48 -4.05
CA ILE A 32 -7.00 22.74 -3.54
C ILE A 32 -6.55 21.73 -2.49
N TYR A 33 -5.41 21.12 -2.69
CA TYR A 33 -4.82 20.16 -1.78
C TYR A 33 -4.47 20.82 -0.44
N ASN A 34 -3.77 21.96 -0.45
CA ASN A 34 -3.41 22.71 0.75
C ASN A 34 -4.63 23.32 1.46
N LYS A 35 -5.62 23.79 0.70
CA LYS A 35 -6.82 24.45 1.25
C LYS A 35 -7.75 23.50 2.01
N ASN A 36 -7.75 22.22 1.67
CA ASN A 36 -8.67 21.25 2.27
C ASN A 36 -8.04 20.44 3.42
N ASN A 37 -6.83 20.76 3.87
CA ASN A 37 -6.12 20.07 4.96
C ASN A 37 -6.18 18.54 4.87
N TRP A 38 -6.07 17.99 3.66
CA TRP A 38 -6.11 16.54 3.45
C TRP A 38 -4.85 15.84 3.97
N ILE A 39 -3.77 16.59 4.13
CA ILE A 39 -2.60 16.12 4.83
C ILE A 39 -2.85 16.34 6.32
N LEU A 40 -2.93 15.26 7.07
CA LEU A 40 -2.81 15.36 8.51
C LEU A 40 -1.39 15.88 8.80
N GLU A 41 -1.28 17.08 9.37
CA GLU A 41 0.01 17.57 9.84
C GLU A 41 0.63 16.50 10.74
N SER A 42 1.91 16.19 10.50
CA SER A 42 2.64 15.14 11.23
C SER A 42 2.60 15.32 12.75
N ASP A 43 2.35 16.54 13.23
CA ASP A 43 2.23 16.87 14.64
C ASP A 43 0.78 16.92 15.15
N SER A 44 -0.23 16.68 14.30
CA SER A 44 -1.62 16.67 14.71
C SER A 44 -1.90 15.52 15.68
N PHE A 45 -2.81 15.78 16.65
CA PHE A 45 -3.28 14.73 17.57
C PHE A 45 -3.85 13.51 16.84
N GLN A 46 -4.56 13.72 15.73
CA GLN A 46 -5.14 12.67 14.90
C GLN A 46 -4.05 11.78 14.27
N TRP A 47 -2.94 12.36 13.81
CA TRP A 47 -1.82 11.60 13.26
C TRP A 47 -1.15 10.73 14.33
N ARG A 48 -0.95 11.29 15.55
CA ARG A 48 -0.39 10.53 16.70
C ARG A 48 -1.31 9.37 17.10
N LEU A 49 -2.63 9.61 17.15
CA LEU A 49 -3.62 8.57 17.47
C LEU A 49 -3.63 7.47 16.39
N LYS A 50 -3.61 7.86 15.12
CA LYS A 50 -3.49 6.92 14.01
C LYS A 50 -2.21 6.08 14.12
N ARG A 51 -1.07 6.72 14.37
CA ARG A 51 0.22 6.03 14.52
C ARG A 51 0.23 5.07 15.70
N PHE A 52 -0.34 5.48 16.83
CA PHE A 52 -0.52 4.59 17.99
C PHE A 52 -1.37 3.36 17.63
N GLY A 53 -2.46 3.55 16.89
CA GLY A 53 -3.30 2.46 16.38
C GLY A 53 -2.51 1.52 15.45
N ASP A 54 -1.77 2.06 14.47
CA ASP A 54 -0.94 1.28 13.56
C ASP A 54 0.08 0.40 14.33
N ILE A 55 0.77 0.97 15.31
CA ILE A 55 1.75 0.24 16.14
C ILE A 55 1.07 -0.85 16.95
N SER A 56 0.00 -0.51 17.69
CA SER A 56 -0.69 -1.44 18.59
C SER A 56 -1.28 -2.63 17.83
N ILE A 57 -1.97 -2.37 16.71
CA ILE A 57 -2.56 -3.41 15.88
C ILE A 57 -1.47 -4.26 15.22
N SER A 58 -0.39 -3.66 14.74
CA SER A 58 0.72 -4.40 14.13
C SER A 58 1.37 -5.36 15.12
N ILE A 59 1.68 -4.90 16.33
CA ILE A 59 2.24 -5.74 17.40
C ILE A 59 1.30 -6.89 17.71
N PHE A 60 0.02 -6.61 17.91
CA PHE A 60 -0.98 -7.63 18.21
C PHE A 60 -1.01 -8.71 17.12
N ILE A 61 -1.14 -8.31 15.85
CA ILE A 61 -1.19 -9.28 14.75
C ILE A 61 0.13 -10.05 14.61
N ILE A 62 1.29 -9.41 14.76
CA ILE A 62 2.60 -10.08 14.70
C ILE A 62 2.68 -11.18 15.76
N ILE A 63 2.34 -10.87 17.01
CA ILE A 63 2.41 -11.85 18.13
C ILE A 63 1.49 -13.04 17.85
N PHE A 64 0.22 -12.79 17.50
CA PHE A 64 -0.73 -13.87 17.28
C PHE A 64 -0.48 -14.67 16.00
N SER A 65 0.09 -14.04 14.96
CA SER A 65 0.44 -14.74 13.71
C SER A 65 1.80 -15.43 13.74
N PHE A 66 2.61 -15.20 14.76
CA PHE A 66 3.98 -15.74 14.84
C PHE A 66 4.06 -17.28 14.72
N PRO A 67 3.23 -18.08 15.44
CA PRO A 67 3.22 -19.54 15.25
C PRO A 67 2.87 -19.94 13.81
N LEU A 68 1.89 -19.25 13.21
CA LEU A 68 1.49 -19.48 11.82
C LEU A 68 2.63 -19.17 10.85
N LEU A 69 3.36 -18.08 11.07
CA LEU A 69 4.52 -17.71 10.26
C LEU A 69 5.63 -18.77 10.32
N ILE A 70 5.86 -19.38 11.50
CA ILE A 70 6.82 -20.49 11.63
C ILE A 70 6.39 -21.68 10.77
N VAL A 71 5.13 -22.10 10.88
CA VAL A 71 4.61 -23.24 10.09
C VAL A 71 4.70 -22.94 8.59
N CYS A 72 4.28 -21.76 8.14
CA CYS A 72 4.38 -21.37 6.74
C CYS A 72 5.85 -21.31 6.26
N SER A 73 6.76 -20.86 7.10
CA SER A 73 8.19 -20.80 6.80
C SER A 73 8.78 -22.21 6.58
N LEU A 74 8.41 -23.16 7.43
CA LEU A 74 8.81 -24.56 7.26
C LEU A 74 8.24 -25.17 5.99
N LEU A 75 6.95 -24.93 5.70
CA LEU A 75 6.32 -25.43 4.48
C LEU A 75 7.01 -24.88 3.21
N ILE A 76 7.35 -23.58 3.17
CA ILE A 76 8.08 -22.96 2.06
C ILE A 76 9.46 -23.62 1.91
N TRP A 77 10.16 -23.85 3.02
CA TRP A 77 11.48 -24.45 3.01
C TRP A 77 11.44 -25.91 2.52
N PHE A 78 10.47 -26.70 2.95
CA PHE A 78 10.30 -28.10 2.51
C PHE A 78 9.88 -28.21 1.04
N GLU A 79 9.15 -27.24 0.48
CA GLU A 79 8.68 -27.30 -0.92
C GLU A 79 9.82 -27.10 -1.93
N ASP A 80 10.79 -26.21 -1.65
CA ASP A 80 11.73 -25.72 -2.67
C ASP A 80 13.14 -25.40 -2.09
N GLY A 81 13.37 -25.59 -0.78
CA GLY A 81 14.70 -25.48 -0.16
C GLY A 81 15.37 -24.09 -0.19
N GLY A 82 14.71 -23.07 -0.74
CA GLY A 82 15.29 -21.75 -0.92
C GLY A 82 14.96 -20.79 0.25
N PRO A 83 15.28 -19.49 0.10
CA PRO A 83 15.03 -18.50 1.16
C PRO A 83 13.52 -18.40 1.46
N ILE A 84 13.18 -18.27 2.73
CA ILE A 84 11.79 -18.18 3.21
C ILE A 84 11.18 -16.83 2.86
N PHE A 85 11.96 -15.77 2.99
CA PHE A 85 11.53 -14.41 2.76
C PHE A 85 11.93 -13.91 1.36
N TYR A 86 11.08 -13.09 0.80
CA TYR A 86 11.34 -12.29 -0.38
C TYR A 86 11.24 -10.82 -0.01
N SER A 87 12.21 -10.03 -0.42
CA SER A 87 12.23 -8.60 -0.13
C SER A 87 12.39 -7.79 -1.42
N GLN A 88 11.76 -6.62 -1.45
CA GLN A 88 11.76 -5.72 -2.58
C GLN A 88 11.77 -4.27 -2.12
N ILE A 89 12.48 -3.40 -2.83
CA ILE A 89 12.44 -1.96 -2.57
C ILE A 89 11.08 -1.41 -3.02
N ARG A 90 10.53 -0.54 -2.21
CA ARG A 90 9.25 0.16 -2.43
C ARG A 90 9.37 1.61 -2.00
N THR A 91 8.58 2.47 -2.63
CA THR A 91 8.47 3.88 -2.24
C THR A 91 7.38 4.04 -1.19
N GLY A 92 7.75 4.57 -0.05
CA GLY A 92 6.87 4.81 1.10
C GLY A 92 6.54 6.29 1.30
N ILE A 93 6.30 6.66 2.55
CA ILE A 93 5.93 8.02 2.95
C ILE A 93 7.02 9.01 2.51
N ASN A 94 6.61 10.16 2.02
CA ASN A 94 7.48 11.24 1.51
C ASN A 94 8.44 10.79 0.40
N GLY A 95 8.08 9.76 -0.36
CA GLY A 95 8.93 9.24 -1.45
C GLY A 95 10.18 8.48 -0.97
N LYS A 96 10.30 8.19 0.33
CA LYS A 96 11.44 7.47 0.88
C LYS A 96 11.38 5.99 0.52
N GLU A 97 12.45 5.47 -0.02
CA GLU A 97 12.57 4.04 -0.31
C GLU A 97 12.77 3.22 0.96
N PHE A 98 12.10 2.07 1.03
CA PHE A 98 12.25 1.10 2.10
C PHE A 98 12.18 -0.33 1.58
N LYS A 99 12.65 -1.29 2.39
CA LYS A 99 12.66 -2.71 2.05
C LYS A 99 11.39 -3.39 2.52
N LEU A 100 10.46 -3.65 1.62
CA LEU A 100 9.25 -4.40 1.91
C LEU A 100 9.53 -5.90 1.87
N THR A 101 9.25 -6.60 2.98
CA THR A 101 9.51 -8.04 3.11
C THR A 101 8.20 -8.82 3.19
N LYS A 102 8.13 -9.97 2.49
CA LYS A 102 7.01 -10.91 2.53
C LYS A 102 7.49 -12.36 2.50
N LEU A 103 6.61 -13.32 2.80
CA LEU A 103 6.93 -14.73 2.58
C LEU A 103 7.07 -15.00 1.08
N ARG A 104 8.02 -15.83 0.73
CA ARG A 104 8.25 -16.22 -0.66
C ARG A 104 7.13 -17.11 -1.15
N THR A 105 6.52 -16.74 -2.28
CA THR A 105 5.41 -17.43 -2.91
C THR A 105 5.73 -17.92 -4.31
N MET A 106 6.93 -17.62 -4.81
CA MET A 106 7.43 -18.05 -6.11
C MET A 106 8.68 -18.90 -5.97
N LYS A 107 8.95 -19.74 -6.95
CA LYS A 107 10.15 -20.57 -7.05
C LYS A 107 11.42 -19.73 -6.89
N HIS A 108 12.48 -20.34 -6.36
CA HIS A 108 13.76 -19.65 -6.25
C HIS A 108 14.24 -19.14 -7.62
N LYS A 109 14.73 -17.90 -7.66
CA LYS A 109 15.18 -17.21 -8.89
C LYS A 109 14.08 -17.02 -9.97
N ALA A 110 12.82 -16.86 -9.57
CA ALA A 110 11.70 -16.66 -10.49
C ALA A 110 11.79 -15.37 -11.34
N GLU A 111 12.57 -14.39 -10.93
CA GLU A 111 12.76 -13.08 -11.61
C GLU A 111 14.16 -12.94 -12.25
N LYS A 112 14.75 -14.02 -12.79
CA LYS A 112 16.07 -13.97 -13.45
C LYS A 112 16.15 -12.97 -14.62
N SER A 113 15.02 -12.74 -15.29
CA SER A 113 14.90 -11.87 -16.46
C SER A 113 14.42 -10.46 -16.13
N GLY A 114 14.44 -10.08 -14.86
CA GLY A 114 13.94 -8.80 -14.39
C GLY A 114 12.52 -8.84 -13.81
N PRO A 115 12.01 -7.70 -13.33
CA PRO A 115 10.71 -7.61 -12.70
C PRO A 115 9.57 -7.78 -13.72
N VAL A 116 8.77 -8.82 -13.56
CA VAL A 116 7.60 -9.11 -14.40
C VAL A 116 6.36 -9.21 -13.53
N TRP A 117 5.26 -8.60 -13.98
CA TRP A 117 3.96 -8.71 -13.31
C TRP A 117 3.49 -10.17 -13.28
N ALA A 118 2.99 -10.61 -12.13
CA ALA A 118 2.44 -11.95 -11.99
C ALA A 118 1.11 -12.06 -12.76
N SER A 119 1.02 -13.04 -13.67
CA SER A 119 -0.23 -13.38 -14.36
C SER A 119 -1.14 -14.25 -13.49
N LYS A 120 -2.42 -14.39 -13.88
CA LYS A 120 -3.40 -15.20 -13.14
C LYS A 120 -2.98 -16.68 -13.00
N TYR A 121 -2.25 -17.22 -13.98
CA TYR A 121 -1.76 -18.61 -14.00
C TYR A 121 -0.24 -18.69 -14.12
N ASP A 122 0.44 -17.91 -13.29
CA ASP A 122 1.90 -17.81 -13.31
C ASP A 122 2.56 -19.12 -12.83
N LYS A 123 3.24 -19.84 -13.73
CA LYS A 123 3.93 -21.10 -13.44
C LYS A 123 5.10 -20.96 -12.44
N ARG A 124 5.50 -19.74 -12.12
CA ARG A 124 6.52 -19.45 -11.12
C ARG A 124 6.00 -19.57 -9.68
N ILE A 125 4.69 -19.54 -9.50
CA ILE A 125 4.06 -19.63 -8.17
C ILE A 125 4.14 -21.09 -7.70
N THR A 126 4.60 -21.31 -6.45
CA THR A 126 4.63 -22.63 -5.81
C THR A 126 3.22 -23.02 -5.33
N LYS A 127 2.99 -24.29 -5.00
CA LYS A 127 1.69 -24.75 -4.49
C LYS A 127 1.36 -24.07 -3.15
N ILE A 128 2.32 -24.06 -2.24
CA ILE A 128 2.21 -23.36 -0.95
C ILE A 128 2.04 -21.83 -1.20
N GLY A 129 2.83 -21.27 -2.12
CA GLY A 129 2.74 -19.88 -2.50
C GLY A 129 1.36 -19.46 -3.02
N ALA A 130 0.68 -20.31 -3.78
CA ALA A 130 -0.69 -20.07 -4.24
C ALA A 130 -1.69 -19.98 -3.08
N PHE A 131 -1.56 -20.86 -2.08
CA PHE A 131 -2.35 -20.83 -0.87
C PHE A 131 -2.08 -19.54 -0.06
N LEU A 132 -0.81 -19.21 0.17
CA LEU A 132 -0.41 -18.03 0.93
C LEU A 132 -0.93 -16.73 0.30
N ARG A 133 -0.85 -16.60 -1.02
CA ARG A 133 -1.40 -15.44 -1.77
C ARG A 133 -2.92 -15.32 -1.64
N ARG A 134 -3.62 -16.46 -1.71
CA ARG A 134 -5.09 -16.47 -1.58
C ARG A 134 -5.55 -16.05 -0.20
N THR A 135 -4.81 -16.40 0.84
CA THR A 135 -5.12 -16.08 2.24
C THR A 135 -4.46 -14.79 2.74
N ARG A 136 -3.60 -14.17 1.93
CA ARG A 136 -2.80 -12.98 2.29
C ARG A 136 -1.83 -13.19 3.46
N ILE A 137 -1.57 -14.42 3.85
CA ILE A 137 -0.61 -14.76 4.91
C ILE A 137 0.81 -14.35 4.51
N ASP A 138 1.12 -14.38 3.21
CA ASP A 138 2.42 -13.93 2.67
C ASP A 138 2.73 -12.46 2.97
N GLU A 139 1.74 -11.63 3.22
CA GLU A 139 1.92 -10.19 3.50
C GLU A 139 2.10 -9.89 5.01
N LEU A 140 1.89 -10.85 5.92
CA LEU A 140 2.04 -10.63 7.37
C LEU A 140 3.41 -10.06 7.79
N PRO A 141 4.56 -10.46 7.20
CA PRO A 141 5.84 -9.85 7.56
C PRO A 141 5.94 -8.35 7.27
N GLN A 142 5.07 -7.79 6.40
CA GLN A 142 5.03 -6.35 6.11
C GLN A 142 4.58 -5.52 7.33
N LEU A 143 3.93 -6.14 8.31
CA LEU A 143 3.57 -5.48 9.57
C LEU A 143 4.79 -4.95 10.33
N LEU A 144 5.98 -5.53 10.10
CA LEU A 144 7.24 -4.98 10.62
C LEU A 144 7.53 -3.60 10.03
N SER A 145 7.28 -3.39 8.74
CA SER A 145 7.43 -2.08 8.09
C SER A 145 6.41 -1.07 8.61
N VAL A 146 5.20 -1.53 8.97
CA VAL A 146 4.20 -0.68 9.65
C VAL A 146 4.71 -0.30 11.05
N PHE A 147 5.20 -1.26 11.81
CA PHE A 147 5.74 -1.02 13.14
C PHE A 147 6.92 -0.05 13.12
N LEU A 148 7.83 -0.18 12.16
CA LEU A 148 8.99 0.71 11.99
C LEU A 148 8.60 2.11 11.49
N GLY A 149 7.45 2.27 10.83
CA GLY A 149 6.97 3.56 10.33
C GLY A 149 7.24 3.81 8.86
N ASP A 150 7.71 2.81 8.13
CA ASP A 150 7.93 2.92 6.69
C ASP A 150 6.62 2.96 5.90
N MET A 151 5.55 2.41 6.48
CA MET A 151 4.20 2.41 5.92
C MET A 151 3.13 2.40 7.02
N SER A 152 1.86 2.51 6.63
CA SER A 152 0.70 2.45 7.53
C SER A 152 -0.21 1.29 7.16
N LEU A 153 -1.03 0.80 8.11
CA LEU A 153 -2.07 -0.21 7.86
C LEU A 153 -3.11 0.29 6.85
N ILE A 154 -3.44 1.57 6.92
CA ILE A 154 -4.42 2.21 6.06
C ILE A 154 -3.72 3.31 5.27
N GLY A 155 -3.66 3.16 3.96
CA GLY A 155 -3.03 4.09 3.05
C GLY A 155 -2.84 3.51 1.65
N PRO A 156 -2.29 4.28 0.73
CA PRO A 156 -1.97 3.79 -0.61
C PRO A 156 -0.90 2.70 -0.53
N ARG A 157 -1.04 1.68 -1.39
CA ARG A 157 -0.06 0.59 -1.46
C ARG A 157 1.27 1.13 -2.01
N PRO A 158 2.41 0.87 -1.32
CA PRO A 158 3.71 1.30 -1.81
C PRO A 158 4.05 0.62 -3.14
N GLU A 159 4.46 1.43 -4.14
CA GLU A 159 4.83 0.95 -5.46
C GLU A 159 6.34 0.74 -5.60
N ARG A 160 6.75 0.06 -6.67
CA ARG A 160 8.17 -0.07 -7.04
C ARG A 160 8.67 1.28 -7.57
N PRO A 161 9.89 1.72 -7.23
CA PRO A 161 10.44 2.99 -7.74
C PRO A 161 10.44 3.07 -9.28
N GLU A 162 10.74 1.96 -9.95
CA GLU A 162 10.77 1.90 -11.42
C GLU A 162 9.39 2.12 -12.04
N ILE A 163 8.34 1.62 -11.39
CA ILE A 163 6.95 1.79 -11.84
C ILE A 163 6.47 3.20 -11.51
N GLU A 164 6.85 3.72 -10.36
CA GLU A 164 6.46 5.05 -9.90
C GLU A 164 6.92 6.16 -10.85
N ILE A 165 8.12 6.03 -11.43
CA ILE A 165 8.61 6.97 -12.45
C ILE A 165 7.63 7.06 -13.61
N SER A 166 7.26 5.93 -14.19
CA SER A 166 6.29 5.88 -15.30
C SER A 166 4.89 6.39 -14.88
N LEU A 167 4.47 6.15 -13.64
CA LEU A 167 3.17 6.62 -13.16
C LEU A 167 3.16 8.14 -12.94
N LYS A 168 4.26 8.72 -12.45
CA LYS A 168 4.42 10.18 -12.32
C LYS A 168 4.38 10.90 -13.66
N GLU A 169 4.90 10.29 -14.72
CA GLU A 169 4.85 10.86 -16.07
C GLU A 169 3.42 10.85 -16.66
N ASN A 170 2.61 9.84 -16.32
CA ASN A 170 1.31 9.62 -16.93
C ASN A 170 0.12 10.12 -16.09
N ILE A 171 0.31 10.31 -14.78
CA ILE A 171 -0.76 10.72 -13.86
C ILE A 171 -0.38 12.04 -13.19
N PRO A 172 -1.12 13.13 -13.45
CA PRO A 172 -0.88 14.42 -12.79
C PRO A 172 -0.93 14.27 -11.27
N HIS A 173 0.03 14.89 -10.58
CA HIS A 173 0.11 14.92 -9.11
C HIS A 173 0.17 13.54 -8.43
N TYR A 174 0.74 12.54 -9.13
CA TYR A 174 0.85 11.18 -8.58
C TYR A 174 1.63 11.13 -7.27
N GLU A 175 2.59 12.03 -7.07
CA GLU A 175 3.42 12.18 -5.88
C GLU A 175 2.61 12.46 -4.61
N LEU A 176 1.42 13.07 -4.72
CA LEU A 176 0.56 13.40 -3.57
C LEU A 176 0.08 12.16 -2.80
N ARG A 177 0.12 10.99 -3.42
CA ARG A 177 -0.22 9.73 -2.76
C ARG A 177 0.78 9.30 -1.69
N ASN A 178 1.99 9.83 -1.73
CA ASN A 178 3.10 9.45 -0.84
C ASN A 178 3.21 10.38 0.39
N LEU A 179 2.29 11.35 0.51
CA LEU A 179 2.23 12.30 1.61
C LEU A 179 1.53 11.77 2.84
#